data_8449fe9001403c0622b10b230e4f3118
#
_entry.id   8449fe9001403c0622b10b230e4f3118
#
_cell.length_a   1.000
_cell.length_b   1.000
_cell.length_c   1.000
_cell.angle_alpha   90.00
_cell.angle_beta   90.00
_cell.angle_gamma   90.00
#
_symmetry.space_group_name_H-M   'P 1'
#
loop_
_entity.id
_entity.type
_entity.pdbx_description
1 polymer ?
#
loop_
_entity_poly.entity_id
_entity_poly.type
_entity_poly.pdbx_seq_one_letter_code
_entity_poly.pdbx_strand_id
1 'polypeptide(L)'
;MLFSSALSVLALAVSSVSAHGYIKELVADGKTYKGPVAGSGKTSSPIRQISTTSPYKDVNGPGMTCGRDAKAASLVAPVTAGSTIKMSWEDHPGDTWNHDLGPLMTYMTKVPAGQTADKFNPSNAQWFKVAQAGIGSNGKWAQASLMSGAFHSVTIPKGLADGDYILRHEIIALHLADKKGGVEFYGGCVQLKVKGGSGGANFLNGVTTAKFPGAYSLDDKGIHVNVFNGKLNYAFPGPAIAKFSAGTSSVKATNNNSTTSNDDETTTSATTTTKSKPTPGSGKGSKSNDRRSIPGWTSRMHKRYLGAPTTAAPSPAGLRACTSDTSVPDGGPETKW
;
A
#
# COMPACT_ATOMS: atom_id res chain seq x y z
N MET A 1 -60.70 22.31 -26.57
CA MET A 1 -60.06 21.71 -25.37
C MET A 1 -58.69 21.22 -25.77
N LEU A 2 -57.66 21.98 -25.42
CA LEU A 2 -56.27 21.67 -25.76
C LEU A 2 -55.62 21.05 -24.48
N PHE A 3 -55.30 19.74 -24.54
CA PHE A 3 -54.56 19.08 -23.50
C PHE A 3 -53.07 19.34 -23.68
N SER A 4 -52.48 20.14 -22.79
CA SER A 4 -51.05 20.40 -22.72
C SER A 4 -50.39 19.28 -21.90
N SER A 5 -49.74 18.34 -22.57
CA SER A 5 -48.94 17.28 -21.91
C SER A 5 -47.61 17.86 -21.50
N ALA A 6 -47.45 18.15 -20.21
CA ALA A 6 -46.15 18.53 -19.63
C ALA A 6 -45.28 17.28 -19.48
N LEU A 7 -44.25 17.16 -20.29
CA LEU A 7 -43.23 16.10 -20.23
C LEU A 7 -42.22 16.47 -19.13
N SER A 8 -42.37 15.87 -17.93
CA SER A 8 -41.43 16.05 -16.85
C SER A 8 -40.16 15.22 -17.14
N VAL A 9 -39.09 15.89 -17.54
CA VAL A 9 -37.75 15.28 -17.67
C VAL A 9 -37.17 15.11 -16.27
N LEU A 10 -37.20 13.89 -15.76
CA LEU A 10 -36.50 13.52 -14.53
C LEU A 10 -34.99 13.44 -14.81
N ALA A 11 -34.24 14.50 -14.50
CA ALA A 11 -32.79 14.50 -14.55
C ALA A 11 -32.26 13.61 -13.42
N LEU A 12 -31.83 12.39 -13.76
CA LEU A 12 -31.04 11.55 -12.87
C LEU A 12 -29.69 12.25 -12.63
N ALA A 13 -29.55 12.89 -11.49
CA ALA A 13 -28.26 13.35 -11.01
C ALA A 13 -27.41 12.10 -10.69
N VAL A 14 -26.54 11.73 -11.61
CA VAL A 14 -25.48 10.74 -11.35
C VAL A 14 -24.52 11.43 -10.38
N SER A 15 -24.67 11.16 -9.09
CA SER A 15 -23.65 11.54 -8.10
C SER A 15 -22.38 10.78 -8.45
N SER A 16 -21.42 11.48 -9.06
CA SER A 16 -20.06 10.99 -9.23
C SER A 16 -19.52 10.78 -7.84
N VAL A 17 -19.44 9.52 -7.38
CA VAL A 17 -18.65 9.19 -6.18
C VAL A 17 -17.21 9.47 -6.58
N SER A 18 -16.71 10.60 -6.14
CA SER A 18 -15.32 11.00 -6.36
C SER A 18 -14.47 10.15 -5.43
N ALA A 19 -13.75 9.21 -6.01
CA ALA A 19 -12.81 8.36 -5.31
C ALA A 19 -11.45 9.06 -5.24
N HIS A 20 -10.90 9.19 -4.04
CA HIS A 20 -9.66 9.92 -3.79
C HIS A 20 -8.82 9.16 -2.76
N GLY A 21 -7.50 9.37 -2.74
CA GLY A 21 -6.71 8.79 -1.65
C GLY A 21 -5.21 9.01 -1.73
N TYR A 22 -4.59 9.08 -0.56
CA TYR A 22 -3.15 9.15 -0.38
C TYR A 22 -2.73 8.52 0.96
N ILE A 23 -1.43 8.21 1.10
CA ILE A 23 -0.90 7.66 2.36
C ILE A 23 -0.89 8.79 3.41
N LYS A 24 -1.77 8.65 4.40
CA LYS A 24 -1.92 9.58 5.53
C LYS A 24 -0.76 9.50 6.51
N GLU A 25 -0.39 8.27 6.88
CA GLU A 25 0.62 8.01 7.90
C GLU A 25 1.44 6.77 7.59
N LEU A 26 2.70 6.81 8.00
CA LEU A 26 3.59 5.67 8.11
C LEU A 26 4.04 5.52 9.57
N VAL A 27 3.94 4.31 10.12
CA VAL A 27 4.61 3.93 11.36
C VAL A 27 5.73 2.96 11.01
N ALA A 28 6.98 3.30 11.34
CA ALA A 28 8.17 2.51 11.09
C ALA A 28 9.05 2.51 12.34
N ASP A 29 9.42 1.34 12.84
CA ASP A 29 10.23 1.13 14.07
C ASP A 29 9.79 2.05 15.24
N GLY A 30 8.47 2.08 15.49
CA GLY A 30 7.85 2.85 16.57
C GLY A 30 7.70 4.35 16.32
N LYS A 31 8.23 4.89 15.21
CA LYS A 31 8.08 6.30 14.85
C LYS A 31 6.97 6.51 13.84
N THR A 32 6.10 7.49 14.11
CA THR A 32 5.02 7.91 13.21
C THR A 32 5.45 9.09 12.35
N TYR A 33 5.19 9.01 11.06
CA TYR A 33 5.43 10.05 10.08
C TYR A 33 4.12 10.41 9.39
N LYS A 34 3.74 11.69 9.41
CA LYS A 34 2.58 12.18 8.67
C LYS A 34 2.90 12.30 7.20
N GLY A 35 1.97 11.87 6.34
CA GLY A 35 2.05 12.06 4.90
C GLY A 35 1.73 13.52 4.52
N PRO A 36 2.34 14.01 3.43
CA PRO A 36 1.94 15.29 2.86
C PRO A 36 0.55 15.17 2.24
N VAL A 37 -0.31 16.15 2.47
CA VAL A 37 -1.58 16.27 1.75
C VAL A 37 -1.27 16.43 0.26
N ALA A 38 -2.02 15.73 -0.60
CA ALA A 38 -1.84 15.79 -2.04
C ALA A 38 -1.95 17.24 -2.55
N GLY A 39 -1.02 17.63 -3.44
CA GLY A 39 -0.97 19.00 -3.99
C GLY A 39 -0.57 20.09 -3.00
N SER A 40 -0.39 19.80 -1.72
CA SER A 40 0.07 20.78 -0.73
C SER A 40 1.56 21.09 -0.84
N GLY A 41 2.04 22.08 -0.11
CA GLY A 41 3.46 22.42 -0.05
C GLY A 41 4.33 21.33 0.58
N LYS A 42 5.65 21.58 0.69
CA LYS A 42 6.64 20.66 1.25
C LYS A 42 6.31 20.29 2.70
N THR A 43 6.34 19.00 3.00
CA THR A 43 6.19 18.46 4.35
C THR A 43 7.45 17.66 4.71
N SER A 44 7.87 17.71 5.97
CA SER A 44 8.95 16.89 6.50
C SER A 44 8.46 15.46 6.69
N SER A 45 8.61 14.62 5.67
CA SER A 45 8.06 13.26 5.62
C SER A 45 8.93 12.34 4.77
N PRO A 46 8.98 11.02 5.05
CA PRO A 46 9.53 10.03 4.14
C PRO A 46 8.52 9.57 3.07
N ILE A 47 7.25 10.00 3.16
CA ILE A 47 6.20 9.68 2.20
C ILE A 47 6.28 10.68 1.05
N ARG A 48 6.36 10.18 -0.19
CA ARG A 48 6.40 11.02 -1.39
C ARG A 48 5.05 11.69 -1.62
N GLN A 49 5.05 12.99 -1.89
CA GLN A 49 3.84 13.75 -2.18
C GLN A 49 3.38 13.47 -3.61
N ILE A 50 2.08 13.24 -3.77
CA ILE A 50 1.40 13.19 -5.07
C ILE A 50 0.67 14.51 -5.35
N SER A 51 0.41 14.80 -6.63
CA SER A 51 -0.22 16.08 -7.02
C SER A 51 -1.72 16.14 -6.73
N THR A 52 -2.41 15.01 -6.76
CA THR A 52 -3.85 14.90 -6.54
C THR A 52 -4.20 13.56 -5.90
N THR A 53 -5.30 13.51 -5.18
CA THR A 53 -5.88 12.30 -4.60
C THR A 53 -6.68 11.48 -5.59
N SER A 54 -7.00 12.03 -6.78
CA SER A 54 -7.80 11.34 -7.81
C SER A 54 -7.17 10.03 -8.28
N PRO A 55 -7.99 9.01 -8.61
CA PRO A 55 -7.50 7.73 -9.07
C PRO A 55 -6.64 7.87 -10.33
N TYR A 56 -5.65 7.00 -10.43
CA TYR A 56 -4.88 6.83 -11.66
C TYR A 56 -5.46 5.66 -12.45
N LYS A 57 -5.78 5.87 -13.73
CA LYS A 57 -6.44 4.86 -14.59
C LYS A 57 -5.61 4.42 -15.78
N ASP A 58 -4.57 5.20 -16.14
CA ASP A 58 -3.66 4.85 -17.23
C ASP A 58 -2.60 3.85 -16.74
N VAL A 59 -2.86 2.56 -16.97
CA VAL A 59 -1.97 1.45 -16.58
C VAL A 59 -0.57 1.55 -17.20
N ASN A 60 -0.41 2.30 -18.30
CA ASN A 60 0.84 2.51 -19.01
C ASN A 60 1.50 3.87 -18.70
N GLY A 61 0.85 4.70 -17.90
CA GLY A 61 1.33 6.03 -17.59
C GLY A 61 2.29 6.09 -16.38
N PRO A 62 3.07 7.16 -16.26
CA PRO A 62 4.13 7.29 -15.25
C PRO A 62 3.61 7.32 -13.81
N GLY A 63 2.34 7.68 -13.59
CA GLY A 63 1.72 7.67 -12.26
C GLY A 63 1.60 6.29 -11.63
N MET A 64 1.74 5.21 -12.42
CA MET A 64 1.82 3.84 -11.89
C MET A 64 3.04 3.61 -11.00
N THR A 65 4.10 4.41 -11.12
CA THR A 65 5.32 4.22 -10.31
C THR A 65 5.08 4.56 -8.83
N CYS A 66 4.67 5.78 -8.53
CA CYS A 66 4.53 6.29 -7.14
C CYS A 66 3.27 7.16 -6.92
N GLY A 67 2.29 7.10 -7.82
CA GLY A 67 1.16 8.02 -7.86
C GLY A 67 1.41 9.20 -8.81
N ARG A 68 0.36 9.99 -9.04
CA ARG A 68 0.41 11.10 -10.01
C ARG A 68 1.41 12.17 -9.58
N ASP A 69 2.36 12.48 -10.48
CA ASP A 69 3.37 13.53 -10.31
C ASP A 69 4.14 13.46 -8.98
N ALA A 70 4.37 12.25 -8.48
CA ALA A 70 5.00 12.01 -7.19
C ALA A 70 6.38 12.66 -7.10
N LYS A 71 6.60 13.46 -6.06
CA LYS A 71 7.86 14.17 -5.78
C LYS A 71 8.65 13.45 -4.71
N ALA A 72 9.98 13.48 -4.82
CA ALA A 72 10.88 12.97 -3.79
C ALA A 72 10.57 13.63 -2.44
N ALA A 73 10.55 12.81 -1.38
CA ALA A 73 10.31 13.26 -0.02
C ALA A 73 11.58 13.79 0.62
N SER A 74 11.44 14.61 1.67
CA SER A 74 12.57 15.26 2.35
C SER A 74 13.28 14.36 3.35
N LEU A 75 12.65 13.27 3.79
CA LEU A 75 13.20 12.33 4.77
C LEU A 75 13.33 10.93 4.21
N VAL A 76 14.18 10.12 4.87
CA VAL A 76 14.28 8.68 4.69
C VAL A 76 14.03 8.05 6.06
N ALA A 77 13.00 7.20 6.20
CA ALA A 77 12.68 6.56 7.47
C ALA A 77 13.59 5.36 7.71
N PRO A 78 14.29 5.28 8.84
CA PRO A 78 15.00 4.07 9.24
C PRO A 78 13.99 2.96 9.53
N VAL A 79 14.34 1.72 9.15
CA VAL A 79 13.54 0.54 9.40
C VAL A 79 14.41 -0.69 9.52
N THR A 80 14.08 -1.57 10.48
CA THR A 80 14.77 -2.83 10.68
C THR A 80 14.20 -3.92 9.79
N ALA A 81 15.05 -4.67 9.09
CA ALA A 81 14.61 -5.84 8.32
C ALA A 81 13.98 -6.89 9.24
N GLY A 82 12.81 -7.39 8.87
CA GLY A 82 11.98 -8.26 9.71
C GLY A 82 10.99 -7.51 10.59
N SER A 83 11.11 -6.19 10.76
CA SER A 83 10.10 -5.40 11.48
C SER A 83 8.85 -5.18 10.64
N THR A 84 7.78 -4.76 11.30
CA THR A 84 6.49 -4.46 10.64
C THR A 84 6.28 -2.95 10.59
N ILE A 85 6.11 -2.43 9.39
CA ILE A 85 5.63 -1.06 9.17
C ILE A 85 4.11 -1.07 9.04
N LYS A 86 3.49 0.09 9.32
CA LYS A 86 2.04 0.27 9.19
C LYS A 86 1.75 1.53 8.39
N MET A 87 0.77 1.48 7.52
CA MET A 87 0.35 2.60 6.69
C MET A 87 -1.15 2.79 6.77
N SER A 88 -1.62 4.02 6.96
CA SER A 88 -3.02 4.40 6.85
C SER A 88 -3.25 5.28 5.62
N TRP A 89 -4.48 5.30 5.15
CA TRP A 89 -4.92 6.06 3.99
C TRP A 89 -6.07 6.96 4.36
N GLU A 90 -6.17 8.10 3.72
CA GLU A 90 -7.33 8.96 3.80
C GLU A 90 -7.68 9.51 2.42
N ASP A 91 -8.95 9.84 2.24
CA ASP A 91 -9.49 10.45 1.03
C ASP A 91 -9.13 11.96 1.01
N HIS A 92 -9.57 12.68 2.02
CA HIS A 92 -9.29 14.10 2.25
C HIS A 92 -8.78 14.28 3.68
N PRO A 93 -8.12 15.41 4.00
CA PRO A 93 -7.67 15.71 5.36
C PRO A 93 -8.80 15.58 6.39
N GLY A 94 -8.64 14.65 7.33
CA GLY A 94 -9.61 14.39 8.39
C GLY A 94 -10.61 13.26 8.11
N ASP A 95 -10.65 12.75 6.88
CA ASP A 95 -11.49 11.61 6.50
C ASP A 95 -10.74 10.28 6.65
N THR A 96 -11.39 9.22 6.19
CA THR A 96 -10.80 7.88 6.04
C THR A 96 -10.88 7.44 4.59
N TRP A 97 -10.24 6.34 4.25
CA TRP A 97 -10.40 5.69 2.96
C TRP A 97 -11.88 5.33 2.69
N ASN A 98 -12.36 5.49 1.46
CA ASN A 98 -13.81 5.44 1.14
C ASN A 98 -14.25 4.22 0.30
N HIS A 99 -13.34 3.30 -0.07
CA HIS A 99 -13.67 2.09 -0.83
C HIS A 99 -13.39 0.82 -0.03
N ASP A 100 -14.18 -0.25 -0.31
CA ASP A 100 -14.08 -1.53 0.38
C ASP A 100 -13.70 -2.71 -0.53
N LEU A 101 -13.73 -2.55 -1.87
CA LEU A 101 -13.56 -3.64 -2.83
C LEU A 101 -12.22 -3.59 -3.55
N GLY A 102 -11.34 -4.52 -3.22
CA GLY A 102 -10.07 -4.72 -3.92
C GLY A 102 -8.87 -4.99 -3.02
N PRO A 103 -7.72 -5.35 -3.62
CA PRO A 103 -6.52 -5.73 -2.90
C PRO A 103 -5.67 -4.53 -2.48
N LEU A 104 -4.76 -4.81 -1.55
CA LEU A 104 -3.61 -3.98 -1.20
C LEU A 104 -2.34 -4.67 -1.71
N MET A 105 -1.48 -3.93 -2.38
CA MET A 105 -0.25 -4.42 -3.00
C MET A 105 0.96 -3.66 -2.45
N THR A 106 2.05 -4.36 -2.18
CA THR A 106 3.29 -3.71 -1.73
C THR A 106 4.48 -4.24 -2.49
N TYR A 107 5.26 -3.29 -3.01
CA TYR A 107 6.49 -3.56 -3.74
C TYR A 107 7.64 -2.77 -3.15
N MET A 108 8.86 -3.25 -3.35
CA MET A 108 10.06 -2.51 -3.01
C MET A 108 11.04 -2.52 -4.17
N THR A 109 11.87 -1.49 -4.23
CA THR A 109 13.05 -1.45 -5.10
C THR A 109 14.25 -0.95 -4.30
N LYS A 110 15.43 -1.55 -4.53
CA LYS A 110 16.66 -1.11 -3.90
C LYS A 110 17.21 0.11 -4.63
N VAL A 111 17.59 1.12 -3.88
CA VAL A 111 18.33 2.27 -4.41
C VAL A 111 19.74 1.83 -4.74
N PRO A 112 20.28 2.18 -5.92
CA PRO A 112 21.65 1.84 -6.31
C PRO A 112 22.69 2.38 -5.32
N ALA A 113 23.81 1.69 -5.20
CA ALA A 113 24.94 2.16 -4.39
C ALA A 113 25.39 3.56 -4.84
N GLY A 114 25.75 4.40 -3.88
CA GLY A 114 26.15 5.79 -4.11
C GLY A 114 24.99 6.79 -4.25
N GLN A 115 23.72 6.31 -4.22
CA GLN A 115 22.54 7.17 -4.19
C GLN A 115 21.77 7.01 -2.87
N THR A 116 20.93 7.99 -2.56
CA THR A 116 20.03 7.95 -1.40
C THR A 116 18.56 7.97 -1.85
N ALA A 117 17.66 7.44 -1.03
CA ALA A 117 16.26 7.30 -1.39
C ALA A 117 15.56 8.64 -1.68
N ASP A 118 16.01 9.73 -1.05
CA ASP A 118 15.50 11.10 -1.26
C ASP A 118 15.97 11.74 -2.59
N LYS A 119 16.98 11.16 -3.24
CA LYS A 119 17.49 11.63 -4.55
C LYS A 119 17.15 10.66 -5.69
N PHE A 120 16.79 9.42 -5.36
CA PHE A 120 16.56 8.40 -6.37
C PHE A 120 15.25 8.61 -7.14
N ASN A 121 15.33 8.55 -8.47
CA ASN A 121 14.15 8.51 -9.35
C ASN A 121 13.83 7.04 -9.71
N PRO A 122 12.69 6.49 -9.25
CA PRO A 122 12.36 5.08 -9.44
C PRO A 122 11.63 4.75 -10.76
N SER A 123 11.51 5.68 -11.71
CA SER A 123 10.71 5.51 -12.94
C SER A 123 11.13 4.31 -13.79
N ASN A 124 12.43 3.93 -13.75
CA ASN A 124 12.96 2.77 -14.48
C ASN A 124 13.41 1.63 -13.55
N ALA A 125 13.01 1.69 -12.28
CA ALA A 125 13.45 0.72 -11.28
C ALA A 125 12.84 -0.67 -11.50
N GLN A 126 13.56 -1.69 -11.04
CA GLN A 126 13.07 -3.06 -10.95
C GLN A 126 12.42 -3.25 -9.57
N TRP A 127 11.14 -3.57 -9.57
CA TRP A 127 10.34 -3.72 -8.36
C TRP A 127 10.07 -5.20 -8.09
N PHE A 128 10.24 -5.61 -6.84
CA PHE A 128 9.85 -6.93 -6.37
C PHE A 128 8.68 -6.80 -5.38
N LYS A 129 7.72 -7.72 -5.48
CA LYS A 129 6.56 -7.72 -4.59
C LYS A 129 6.94 -8.28 -3.22
N VAL A 130 6.63 -7.54 -2.15
CA VAL A 130 6.90 -7.98 -0.76
C VAL A 130 5.66 -8.40 -0.01
N ALA A 131 4.49 -7.87 -0.39
CA ALA A 131 3.22 -8.24 0.22
C ALA A 131 2.06 -8.03 -0.75
N GLN A 132 0.99 -8.78 -0.53
CA GLN A 132 -0.32 -8.59 -1.16
C GLN A 132 -1.40 -9.06 -0.19
N ALA A 133 -2.54 -8.38 -0.18
CA ALA A 133 -3.68 -8.76 0.64
C ALA A 133 -4.97 -8.56 -0.17
N GLY A 134 -5.77 -9.60 -0.28
CA GLY A 134 -7.03 -9.63 -1.03
C GLY A 134 -8.22 -9.88 -0.13
N ILE A 135 -9.02 -10.92 -0.44
CA ILE A 135 -10.18 -11.31 0.35
C ILE A 135 -9.71 -12.13 1.54
N GLY A 136 -10.05 -11.68 2.74
CA GLY A 136 -9.75 -12.39 3.97
C GLY A 136 -10.70 -13.57 4.24
N SER A 137 -10.41 -14.36 5.27
CA SER A 137 -11.25 -15.49 5.69
C SER A 137 -12.68 -15.08 6.11
N ASN A 138 -12.87 -13.81 6.46
CA ASN A 138 -14.16 -13.19 6.78
C ASN A 138 -14.95 -12.75 5.53
N GLY A 139 -14.45 -13.03 4.31
CA GLY A 139 -15.06 -12.63 3.04
C GLY A 139 -14.94 -11.15 2.69
N LYS A 140 -14.23 -10.34 3.50
CA LYS A 140 -14.01 -8.91 3.23
C LYS A 140 -12.68 -8.69 2.54
N TRP A 141 -12.63 -7.71 1.64
CA TRP A 141 -11.39 -7.26 1.03
C TRP A 141 -10.50 -6.53 2.04
N ALA A 142 -9.19 -6.61 1.83
CA ALA A 142 -8.21 -6.02 2.72
C ALA A 142 -8.38 -4.50 2.90
N GLN A 143 -8.75 -3.79 1.82
CA GLN A 143 -8.95 -2.34 1.89
C GLN A 143 -10.19 -1.92 2.70
N ALA A 144 -11.16 -2.82 2.92
CA ALA A 144 -12.36 -2.50 3.71
C ALA A 144 -12.03 -2.05 5.14
N SER A 145 -10.92 -2.51 5.71
CA SER A 145 -10.48 -2.09 7.04
C SER A 145 -10.01 -0.62 7.07
N LEU A 146 -9.50 -0.11 5.97
CA LEU A 146 -9.03 1.27 5.85
C LEU A 146 -10.17 2.28 5.98
N MET A 147 -11.41 1.89 5.66
CA MET A 147 -12.61 2.73 5.82
C MET A 147 -12.90 3.10 7.28
N SER A 148 -12.39 2.35 8.24
CA SER A 148 -12.44 2.70 9.67
C SER A 148 -11.19 3.43 10.17
N GLY A 149 -10.29 3.84 9.28
CA GLY A 149 -9.01 4.45 9.62
C GLY A 149 -7.96 3.45 10.12
N ALA A 150 -8.19 2.14 9.92
CA ALA A 150 -7.22 1.12 10.33
C ALA A 150 -5.94 1.20 9.50
N PHE A 151 -4.83 0.80 10.12
CA PHE A 151 -3.56 0.66 9.44
C PHE A 151 -3.45 -0.68 8.72
N HIS A 152 -2.91 -0.66 7.50
CA HIS A 152 -2.41 -1.86 6.86
C HIS A 152 -0.97 -2.14 7.30
N SER A 153 -0.69 -3.38 7.69
CA SER A 153 0.62 -3.81 8.19
C SER A 153 1.39 -4.58 7.13
N VAL A 154 2.67 -4.25 6.97
CA VAL A 154 3.58 -4.91 6.03
C VAL A 154 4.87 -5.25 6.75
N THR A 155 5.29 -6.52 6.70
CA THR A 155 6.58 -6.94 7.23
C THR A 155 7.67 -6.67 6.20
N ILE A 156 8.71 -5.95 6.59
CA ILE A 156 9.91 -5.74 5.77
C ILE A 156 10.69 -7.06 5.70
N PRO A 157 10.96 -7.60 4.51
CA PRO A 157 11.61 -8.91 4.41
C PRO A 157 12.99 -8.92 5.08
N LYS A 158 13.24 -9.95 5.91
CA LYS A 158 14.53 -10.11 6.59
C LYS A 158 15.68 -10.42 5.64
N GLY A 159 15.39 -11.02 4.48
CA GLY A 159 16.38 -11.35 3.44
C GLY A 159 16.82 -10.18 2.56
N LEU A 160 16.45 -8.93 2.86
CA LEU A 160 16.96 -7.77 2.17
C LEU A 160 18.42 -7.51 2.52
N ALA A 161 19.18 -6.92 1.61
CA ALA A 161 20.47 -6.31 1.91
C ALA A 161 20.25 -4.94 2.58
N ASP A 162 21.15 -4.54 3.49
CA ASP A 162 21.13 -3.20 4.06
C ASP A 162 21.24 -2.13 2.97
N GLY A 163 20.61 -0.98 3.20
CA GLY A 163 20.66 0.17 2.29
C GLY A 163 19.34 0.92 2.15
N ASP A 164 19.32 1.81 1.18
CA ASP A 164 18.15 2.63 0.89
C ASP A 164 17.20 1.91 -0.09
N TYR A 165 15.90 2.12 0.12
CA TYR A 165 14.83 1.53 -0.68
C TYR A 165 13.71 2.54 -0.91
N ILE A 166 13.00 2.36 -2.02
CA ILE A 166 11.66 2.91 -2.17
C ILE A 166 10.67 1.76 -1.97
N LEU A 167 9.70 1.95 -1.09
CA LEU A 167 8.55 1.07 -0.93
C LEU A 167 7.36 1.72 -1.63
N ARG A 168 6.69 0.97 -2.50
CA ARG A 168 5.45 1.33 -3.18
C ARG A 168 4.31 0.58 -2.52
N HIS A 169 3.36 1.28 -1.92
CA HIS A 169 2.11 0.72 -1.44
C HIS A 169 0.97 1.20 -2.32
N GLU A 170 0.09 0.29 -2.69
CA GLU A 170 -0.98 0.55 -3.64
C GLU A 170 -2.30 -0.05 -3.18
N ILE A 171 -3.36 0.70 -3.38
CA ILE A 171 -4.74 0.20 -3.36
C ILE A 171 -5.19 0.07 -4.81
N ILE A 172 -5.76 -1.08 -5.17
CA ILE A 172 -6.44 -1.29 -6.45
C ILE A 172 -7.93 -1.38 -6.15
N ALA A 173 -8.70 -0.32 -6.48
CA ALA A 173 -10.13 -0.33 -6.24
C ALA A 173 -10.87 -0.95 -7.44
N LEU A 174 -11.71 -1.96 -7.17
CA LEU A 174 -12.32 -2.84 -8.17
C LEU A 174 -13.83 -2.62 -8.33
N HIS A 175 -14.41 -1.62 -7.68
CA HIS A 175 -15.86 -1.36 -7.72
C HIS A 175 -16.42 -1.03 -9.11
N LEU A 176 -15.57 -0.64 -10.08
CA LEU A 176 -15.91 -0.40 -11.49
C LEU A 176 -15.13 -1.32 -12.45
N ALA A 177 -14.42 -2.33 -11.93
CA ALA A 177 -13.52 -3.18 -12.71
C ALA A 177 -14.23 -4.28 -13.53
N ASP A 178 -15.55 -4.35 -13.47
CA ASP A 178 -16.41 -5.13 -14.37
C ASP A 178 -16.36 -4.61 -15.82
N LYS A 179 -15.94 -3.35 -16.00
CA LYS A 179 -15.68 -2.73 -17.28
C LYS A 179 -14.17 -2.56 -17.49
N LYS A 180 -13.68 -2.90 -18.70
CA LYS A 180 -12.26 -2.70 -19.04
C LYS A 180 -11.90 -1.21 -18.90
N GLY A 181 -10.86 -0.93 -18.11
CA GLY A 181 -10.44 0.44 -17.77
C GLY A 181 -11.21 1.10 -16.64
N GLY A 182 -12.18 0.39 -16.02
CA GLY A 182 -12.90 0.89 -14.85
C GLY A 182 -12.11 0.77 -13.53
N VAL A 183 -11.06 -0.05 -13.49
CA VAL A 183 -10.16 -0.17 -12.34
C VAL A 183 -9.53 1.17 -11.95
N GLU A 184 -9.30 1.36 -10.65
CA GLU A 184 -8.69 2.58 -10.12
C GLU A 184 -7.45 2.22 -9.30
N PHE A 185 -6.32 2.88 -9.62
CA PHE A 185 -5.04 2.68 -8.93
C PHE A 185 -4.76 3.89 -8.03
N TYR A 186 -4.41 3.61 -6.78
CA TYR A 186 -3.98 4.59 -5.79
C TYR A 186 -2.62 4.17 -5.29
N GLY A 187 -1.58 4.71 -5.92
CA GLY A 187 -0.19 4.42 -5.57
C GLY A 187 0.41 5.49 -4.67
N GLY A 188 1.23 5.06 -3.72
CA GLY A 188 2.05 5.95 -2.91
C GLY A 188 3.41 5.33 -2.62
N CYS A 189 4.46 6.15 -2.54
CA CYS A 189 5.82 5.69 -2.28
C CYS A 189 6.36 6.24 -0.97
N VAL A 190 7.16 5.40 -0.28
CA VAL A 190 7.82 5.73 0.97
C VAL A 190 9.33 5.48 0.81
N GLN A 191 10.15 6.38 1.34
CA GLN A 191 11.60 6.30 1.35
C GLN A 191 12.08 5.65 2.64
N LEU A 192 12.78 4.52 2.53
CA LEU A 192 13.22 3.71 3.67
C LEU A 192 14.74 3.51 3.65
N LYS A 193 15.35 3.50 4.83
CA LYS A 193 16.70 2.99 5.08
C LYS A 193 16.60 1.70 5.86
N VAL A 194 16.78 0.58 5.19
CA VAL A 194 16.74 -0.76 5.79
C VAL A 194 18.07 -1.10 6.43
N LYS A 195 18.05 -1.63 7.65
CA LYS A 195 19.20 -2.15 8.39
C LYS A 195 18.90 -3.51 8.99
N GLY A 196 19.95 -4.28 9.26
CA GLY A 196 19.85 -5.61 9.91
C GLY A 196 19.30 -6.69 8.97
N GLY A 197 19.37 -6.47 7.67
CA GLY A 197 19.00 -7.47 6.69
C GLY A 197 20.05 -8.57 6.56
N SER A 198 19.59 -9.81 6.28
CA SER A 198 20.48 -10.95 6.08
C SER A 198 20.92 -11.13 4.63
N GLY A 199 20.41 -10.30 3.70
CA GLY A 199 20.72 -10.39 2.28
C GLY A 199 22.09 -9.82 1.95
N GLY A 200 22.85 -10.52 1.12
CA GLY A 200 24.12 -10.03 0.54
C GLY A 200 23.89 -9.17 -0.72
N ALA A 201 24.97 -8.86 -1.42
CA ALA A 201 24.94 -8.07 -2.65
C ALA A 201 23.98 -8.63 -3.73
N ASN A 202 23.85 -9.96 -3.76
CA ASN A 202 23.06 -10.69 -4.77
C ASN A 202 21.69 -11.16 -4.22
N PHE A 203 21.12 -10.50 -3.21
CA PHE A 203 19.87 -10.92 -2.57
C PHE A 203 18.67 -10.99 -3.55
N LEU A 204 18.74 -10.34 -4.69
CA LEU A 204 17.72 -10.37 -5.75
C LEU A 204 17.90 -11.51 -6.77
N ASN A 205 18.95 -12.34 -6.64
CA ASN A 205 19.13 -13.46 -7.55
C ASN A 205 17.95 -14.44 -7.46
N GLY A 206 17.34 -14.74 -8.62
CA GLY A 206 16.15 -15.58 -8.70
C GLY A 206 14.83 -14.92 -8.27
N VAL A 207 14.86 -13.63 -7.87
CA VAL A 207 13.65 -12.87 -7.55
C VAL A 207 13.04 -12.29 -8.82
N THR A 208 11.77 -12.60 -9.08
CA THR A 208 11.05 -12.01 -10.20
C THR A 208 10.74 -10.54 -9.90
N THR A 209 11.10 -9.68 -10.83
CA THR A 209 10.86 -8.24 -10.75
C THR A 209 9.95 -7.76 -11.87
N ALA A 210 9.39 -6.56 -11.71
CA ALA A 210 8.59 -5.87 -12.72
C ALA A 210 8.94 -4.38 -12.74
N LYS A 211 8.53 -3.67 -13.79
CA LYS A 211 8.60 -2.20 -13.88
C LYS A 211 7.22 -1.59 -13.72
N PHE A 212 7.17 -0.38 -13.20
CA PHE A 212 5.96 0.45 -13.20
C PHE A 212 6.23 1.75 -13.98
N PRO A 213 5.46 1.96 -15.07
CA PRO A 213 4.45 1.10 -15.68
C PRO A 213 5.04 -0.18 -16.30
N GLY A 214 4.15 -1.12 -16.64
CA GLY A 214 4.49 -2.38 -17.31
C GLY A 214 4.25 -3.65 -16.49
N ALA A 215 4.03 -3.53 -15.17
CA ALA A 215 3.73 -4.68 -14.30
C ALA A 215 2.30 -5.20 -14.45
N TYR A 216 1.38 -4.37 -14.96
CA TYR A 216 -0.04 -4.68 -15.09
C TYR A 216 -0.53 -4.43 -16.51
N SER A 217 -1.56 -5.17 -16.91
CA SER A 217 -2.33 -4.98 -18.13
C SER A 217 -3.81 -4.81 -17.80
N LEU A 218 -4.54 -4.05 -18.63
CA LEU A 218 -6.02 -3.97 -18.52
C LEU A 218 -6.71 -5.30 -18.85
N ASP A 219 -5.98 -6.32 -19.32
CA ASP A 219 -6.47 -7.67 -19.59
C ASP A 219 -6.13 -8.66 -18.46
N ASP A 220 -5.40 -8.23 -17.43
CA ASP A 220 -5.10 -9.08 -16.27
C ASP A 220 -6.40 -9.44 -15.54
N LYS A 221 -6.54 -10.72 -15.18
CA LYS A 221 -7.73 -11.25 -14.48
C LYS A 221 -7.99 -10.61 -13.11
N GLY A 222 -6.99 -9.94 -12.53
CA GLY A 222 -7.12 -9.20 -11.28
C GLY A 222 -7.34 -7.70 -11.47
N ILE A 223 -7.34 -7.22 -12.73
CA ILE A 223 -7.56 -5.81 -13.12
C ILE A 223 -8.92 -5.65 -13.80
N HIS A 224 -9.25 -6.51 -14.76
CA HIS A 224 -10.58 -6.57 -15.37
C HIS A 224 -11.33 -7.74 -14.76
N VAL A 225 -12.17 -7.46 -13.77
CA VAL A 225 -12.82 -8.48 -12.96
C VAL A 225 -14.16 -7.99 -12.41
N ASN A 226 -15.19 -8.84 -12.46
CA ASN A 226 -16.43 -8.57 -11.78
C ASN A 226 -16.36 -9.12 -10.35
N VAL A 227 -16.32 -8.23 -9.36
CA VAL A 227 -16.19 -8.57 -7.93
C VAL A 227 -17.53 -8.80 -7.22
N PHE A 228 -18.64 -8.64 -7.93
CA PHE A 228 -20.00 -8.79 -7.40
C PHE A 228 -20.59 -10.17 -7.63
N ASN A 229 -19.95 -11.02 -8.44
CA ASN A 229 -20.45 -12.34 -8.82
C ASN A 229 -20.03 -13.43 -7.84
N GLY A 230 -20.56 -13.42 -6.61
CA GLY A 230 -20.42 -14.51 -5.66
C GLY A 230 -19.00 -14.72 -5.13
N LYS A 231 -18.61 -16.00 -4.87
CA LYS A 231 -17.29 -16.34 -4.30
C LYS A 231 -16.21 -16.21 -5.36
N LEU A 232 -15.27 -15.29 -5.15
CA LEU A 232 -14.17 -15.00 -6.07
C LEU A 232 -12.86 -15.59 -5.55
N ASN A 233 -12.18 -16.37 -6.41
CA ASN A 233 -10.77 -16.69 -6.24
C ASN A 233 -9.95 -15.61 -6.96
N TYR A 234 -9.53 -14.59 -6.22
CA TYR A 234 -8.91 -13.40 -6.80
C TYR A 234 -7.47 -13.67 -7.29
N ALA A 235 -7.22 -13.37 -8.56
CA ALA A 235 -5.90 -13.46 -9.16
C ALA A 235 -5.15 -12.15 -8.98
N PHE A 236 -4.15 -12.12 -8.10
CA PHE A 236 -3.34 -10.91 -7.88
C PHE A 236 -2.53 -10.54 -9.12
N PRO A 237 -2.57 -9.29 -9.61
CA PRO A 237 -1.76 -8.85 -10.74
C PRO A 237 -0.27 -8.71 -10.37
N GLY A 238 0.58 -8.67 -11.40
CA GLY A 238 2.03 -8.53 -11.24
C GLY A 238 2.74 -9.80 -10.79
N PRO A 239 4.05 -9.74 -10.46
CA PRO A 239 4.84 -10.90 -10.09
C PRO A 239 4.40 -11.53 -8.77
N ALA A 240 4.82 -12.77 -8.52
CA ALA A 240 4.66 -13.43 -7.22
C ALA A 240 5.41 -12.66 -6.12
N ILE A 241 5.02 -12.88 -4.85
CA ILE A 241 5.75 -12.35 -3.70
C ILE A 241 7.18 -12.89 -3.73
N ALA A 242 8.16 -11.99 -3.58
CA ALA A 242 9.57 -12.31 -3.61
C ALA A 242 9.95 -13.26 -2.47
N LYS A 243 10.68 -14.32 -2.82
CA LYS A 243 11.31 -15.22 -1.86
C LYS A 243 12.80 -14.93 -1.88
N PHE A 244 13.34 -14.52 -0.74
CA PHE A 244 14.75 -14.22 -0.59
C PHE A 244 15.45 -15.46 -0.04
N SER A 245 16.53 -15.90 -0.71
CA SER A 245 17.41 -16.91 -0.16
C SER A 245 18.08 -16.36 1.10
N ALA A 246 18.06 -17.09 2.21
CA ALA A 246 18.85 -16.72 3.37
C ALA A 246 20.31 -16.66 2.94
N GLY A 247 20.94 -15.48 3.05
CA GLY A 247 22.36 -15.33 2.77
C GLY A 247 23.13 -16.32 3.66
N THR A 248 23.84 -17.24 3.05
CA THR A 248 24.89 -18.00 3.74
C THR A 248 25.93 -16.98 4.15
N SER A 249 25.87 -16.53 5.39
CA SER A 249 26.99 -15.86 6.03
C SER A 249 28.11 -16.90 6.10
N SER A 250 29.02 -16.88 5.11
CA SER A 250 30.30 -17.56 5.25
C SER A 250 31.08 -16.82 6.35
N VAL A 251 30.85 -17.23 7.57
CA VAL A 251 31.80 -16.97 8.65
C VAL A 251 33.04 -17.74 8.23
N LYS A 252 34.02 -17.01 7.66
CA LYS A 252 35.34 -17.54 7.43
C LYS A 252 35.88 -17.93 8.82
N ALA A 253 35.79 -19.21 9.15
CA ALA A 253 36.43 -19.75 10.33
C ALA A 253 37.93 -19.52 10.16
N THR A 254 38.46 -18.55 10.88
CA THR A 254 39.92 -18.36 11.03
C THR A 254 40.38 -19.50 11.95
N ASN A 255 40.89 -20.58 11.36
CA ASN A 255 41.61 -21.60 12.10
C ASN A 255 42.90 -20.98 12.61
N ASN A 256 42.89 -20.53 13.85
CA ASN A 256 44.11 -20.34 14.63
C ASN A 256 44.50 -21.72 15.17
N ASN A 257 45.36 -22.40 14.41
CA ASN A 257 46.06 -23.58 14.88
C ASN A 257 47.20 -23.09 15.80
N SER A 258 46.97 -23.15 17.10
CA SER A 258 48.04 -23.08 18.12
C SER A 258 48.18 -24.47 18.71
N THR A 259 49.21 -25.14 18.26
CA THR A 259 49.79 -26.34 18.83
C THR A 259 50.30 -26.06 20.21
N THR A 260 49.79 -26.76 21.20
CA THR A 260 50.59 -27.09 22.43
C THR A 260 50.16 -28.48 22.91
N SER A 261 51.09 -29.35 22.87
CA SER A 261 51.09 -30.71 23.43
C SER A 261 51.05 -30.67 24.97
N ASN A 262 50.35 -31.58 25.57
CA ASN A 262 50.85 -32.65 26.45
C ASN A 262 49.76 -33.18 27.40
N ASP A 263 49.67 -34.49 27.34
CA ASP A 263 49.68 -35.51 28.41
C ASP A 263 48.46 -35.68 29.34
N ASP A 264 47.89 -36.85 29.13
CA ASP A 264 47.66 -37.93 30.09
C ASP A 264 46.58 -37.78 31.18
N GLU A 265 45.73 -38.68 31.24
CA GLU A 265 45.37 -39.73 32.16
C GLU A 265 43.88 -40.13 32.13
N THR A 266 43.76 -41.41 32.13
CA THR A 266 42.67 -42.35 32.28
C THR A 266 41.79 -42.09 33.52
N THR A 267 40.48 -42.28 33.48
CA THR A 267 39.72 -43.24 34.30
C THR A 267 38.18 -43.21 34.04
N THR A 268 37.72 -44.35 33.60
CA THR A 268 36.53 -45.19 33.88
C THR A 268 35.32 -44.70 34.65
N SER A 269 34.18 -45.10 34.02
CA SER A 269 32.92 -45.71 34.60
C SER A 269 31.91 -44.80 35.31
N ALA A 270 30.69 -44.86 35.01
CA ALA A 270 29.64 -45.83 35.11
C ALA A 270 28.24 -45.18 34.99
N THR A 271 27.42 -45.87 34.30
CA THR A 271 25.96 -45.93 34.18
C THR A 271 25.18 -45.62 35.46
N THR A 272 24.08 -44.88 35.37
CA THR A 272 22.80 -45.29 36.00
C THR A 272 21.60 -44.59 35.36
N THR A 273 20.73 -45.37 34.79
CA THR A 273 19.34 -45.10 34.37
C THR A 273 18.42 -45.02 35.59
N THR A 274 17.48 -44.07 35.58
CA THR A 274 16.19 -44.29 36.23
C THR A 274 15.06 -43.59 35.46
N LYS A 275 14.13 -44.43 34.98
CA LYS A 275 12.79 -44.10 34.51
C LYS A 275 11.86 -43.88 35.72
N SER A 276 10.97 -42.94 35.64
CA SER A 276 9.69 -43.01 36.32
C SER A 276 8.58 -42.33 35.51
N LYS A 277 7.53 -43.10 35.30
CA LYS A 277 6.29 -42.79 34.58
C LYS A 277 5.20 -42.43 35.61
N PRO A 278 4.27 -41.52 35.30
CA PRO A 278 3.16 -41.14 36.18
C PRO A 278 1.89 -41.93 35.92
N THR A 279 0.99 -41.97 36.87
CA THR A 279 -0.36 -42.47 36.78
C THR A 279 -1.35 -41.46 37.40
N PRO A 280 -2.66 -41.50 37.04
CA PRO A 280 -3.50 -40.32 36.87
C PRO A 280 -4.48 -40.09 38.04
N GLY A 281 -4.95 -38.84 38.13
CA GLY A 281 -6.00 -38.42 39.07
C GLY A 281 -7.20 -37.82 38.39
N SER A 282 -8.34 -38.42 38.59
CA SER A 282 -9.70 -38.10 38.17
C SER A 282 -10.26 -36.93 38.98
N GLY A 283 -11.00 -36.04 38.32
CA GLY A 283 -11.83 -35.01 38.98
C GLY A 283 -12.93 -34.47 38.07
N LYS A 284 -14.14 -34.85 38.40
CA LYS A 284 -15.41 -34.51 37.75
C LYS A 284 -15.88 -33.06 38.00
N GLY A 285 -16.60 -32.51 37.01
CA GLY A 285 -17.80 -31.65 37.21
C GLY A 285 -17.53 -30.16 36.99
N SER A 286 -18.19 -29.47 36.14
CA SER A 286 -19.60 -29.14 36.10
C SER A 286 -19.90 -28.21 34.89
N LYS A 287 -21.05 -28.36 34.32
CA LYS A 287 -21.62 -27.55 33.22
C LYS A 287 -22.04 -26.18 33.74
N SER A 288 -21.78 -25.11 32.98
CA SER A 288 -22.77 -24.05 32.85
C SER A 288 -22.70 -23.42 31.47
N ASN A 289 -23.76 -23.55 30.70
CA ASN A 289 -24.11 -22.79 29.52
C ASN A 289 -24.33 -21.33 29.93
N ASP A 290 -23.68 -20.41 29.22
CA ASP A 290 -24.26 -19.08 29.09
C ASP A 290 -24.05 -18.59 27.64
N ARG A 291 -25.09 -18.79 26.85
CA ARG A 291 -25.28 -18.18 25.53
C ARG A 291 -25.85 -16.79 25.78
N ARG A 292 -25.01 -15.77 25.67
CA ARG A 292 -25.50 -14.41 25.42
C ARG A 292 -25.40 -14.11 23.95
N SER A 293 -26.53 -14.25 23.28
CA SER A 293 -26.83 -13.72 21.97
C SER A 293 -26.79 -12.19 22.02
N ILE A 294 -25.97 -11.58 21.19
CA ILE A 294 -25.97 -10.13 20.92
C ILE A 294 -26.87 -9.93 19.69
N PRO A 295 -28.01 -9.26 19.79
CA PRO A 295 -28.83 -8.91 18.62
C PRO A 295 -28.36 -7.60 17.99
N GLY A 296 -28.33 -7.55 16.67
CA GLY A 296 -28.56 -6.32 15.95
C GLY A 296 -27.39 -5.61 15.32
N TRP A 297 -26.72 -6.22 14.31
CA TRP A 297 -25.77 -5.49 13.47
C TRP A 297 -25.98 -5.66 11.94
N THR A 298 -27.10 -6.20 11.49
CA THR A 298 -27.34 -6.43 10.06
C THR A 298 -28.22 -5.39 9.36
N SER A 299 -28.61 -4.29 10.02
CA SER A 299 -29.63 -3.38 9.44
C SER A 299 -29.22 -1.93 9.23
N ARG A 300 -27.96 -1.55 9.42
CA ARG A 300 -27.54 -0.12 9.22
C ARG A 300 -26.77 0.19 7.96
N MET A 301 -26.25 -0.78 7.23
CA MET A 301 -25.45 -0.50 6.02
C MET A 301 -26.27 -0.26 4.75
N HIS A 302 -27.54 -0.69 4.71
CA HIS A 302 -28.35 -0.52 3.49
C HIS A 302 -29.10 0.83 3.40
N LYS A 303 -29.08 1.66 4.46
CA LYS A 303 -29.78 2.95 4.50
C LYS A 303 -28.92 4.20 4.22
N ARG A 304 -27.61 4.05 4.08
CA ARG A 304 -26.74 5.21 3.76
C ARG A 304 -26.63 5.53 2.27
N TYR A 305 -27.24 4.72 1.40
CA TYR A 305 -27.22 4.94 -0.05
C TYR A 305 -28.51 5.54 -0.60
N LEU A 306 -29.50 5.88 0.24
CA LEU A 306 -30.74 6.53 -0.17
C LEU A 306 -30.98 7.79 0.69
N GLY A 307 -30.56 8.95 0.16
CA GLY A 307 -31.15 10.26 0.39
C GLY A 307 -31.09 10.86 1.80
N ALA A 308 -30.17 11.79 2.04
CA ALA A 308 -30.35 12.85 3.01
C ALA A 308 -30.83 14.12 2.27
N PRO A 309 -31.76 14.92 2.85
CA PRO A 309 -32.29 16.12 2.22
C PRO A 309 -31.25 17.26 2.24
N THR A 310 -31.01 17.84 1.08
CA THR A 310 -30.19 19.05 0.91
C THR A 310 -30.88 20.27 1.44
N THR A 311 -30.30 20.95 2.44
CA THR A 311 -30.61 22.34 2.75
C THR A 311 -29.77 23.21 1.82
N ALA A 312 -30.43 24.10 1.09
CA ALA A 312 -29.84 25.03 0.15
C ALA A 312 -28.92 26.05 0.84
N ALA A 313 -27.72 26.24 0.31
CA ALA A 313 -26.84 27.35 0.64
C ALA A 313 -27.09 28.55 -0.30
N PRO A 314 -26.90 29.81 0.15
CA PRO A 314 -27.21 30.98 -0.65
C PRO A 314 -26.13 31.28 -1.70
N SER A 315 -26.59 31.76 -2.85
CA SER A 315 -25.82 32.19 -4.03
C SER A 315 -24.99 33.45 -3.74
N PRO A 316 -23.71 33.53 -4.15
CA PRO A 316 -22.99 34.80 -4.16
C PRO A 316 -23.25 35.55 -5.46
N ALA A 317 -23.72 36.78 -5.31
CA ALA A 317 -23.86 37.76 -6.39
C ALA A 317 -22.49 38.34 -6.78
N GLY A 318 -22.29 38.59 -8.06
CA GLY A 318 -21.38 39.61 -8.60
C GLY A 318 -20.08 39.12 -9.22
N LEU A 319 -20.13 38.68 -10.48
CA LEU A 319 -18.96 38.70 -11.36
C LEU A 319 -19.16 39.85 -12.40
N ARG A 320 -18.28 40.86 -12.30
CA ARG A 320 -18.13 41.89 -13.31
C ARG A 320 -17.36 41.31 -14.51
N ALA A 321 -17.91 41.52 -15.69
CA ALA A 321 -17.28 41.23 -16.97
C ALA A 321 -16.06 42.15 -17.19
N CYS A 322 -14.89 41.58 -17.50
CA CYS A 322 -13.78 42.32 -18.10
C CYS A 322 -13.88 42.17 -19.61
N THR A 323 -14.07 43.30 -20.27
CA THR A 323 -14.02 43.47 -21.71
C THR A 323 -12.59 43.35 -22.22
N SER A 324 -12.40 42.61 -23.32
CA SER A 324 -11.18 42.54 -24.11
C SER A 324 -10.89 43.88 -24.77
N ASP A 325 -9.68 44.42 -24.58
CA ASP A 325 -9.15 45.48 -25.43
C ASP A 325 -7.94 44.93 -26.19
N THR A 326 -8.08 44.92 -27.50
CA THR A 326 -7.05 44.56 -28.48
C THR A 326 -6.42 45.83 -29.00
N SER A 327 -5.15 46.09 -28.68
CA SER A 327 -4.32 46.99 -29.47
C SER A 327 -2.87 46.54 -29.49
N VAL A 328 -2.43 46.08 -30.63
CA VAL A 328 -1.03 45.83 -31.02
C VAL A 328 -0.44 47.17 -31.50
N PRO A 329 0.81 47.52 -31.16
CA PRO A 329 1.63 48.34 -31.99
C PRO A 329 2.81 47.57 -32.58
N ASP A 330 2.93 47.77 -33.85
CA ASP A 330 4.00 47.37 -34.79
C ASP A 330 5.31 48.16 -34.55
N GLY A 331 6.48 47.58 -34.89
CA GLY A 331 7.68 48.36 -35.13
C GLY A 331 8.98 47.81 -34.53
N GLY A 332 9.81 47.14 -35.37
CA GLY A 332 11.14 46.62 -35.07
C GLY A 332 12.22 47.69 -34.77
N PRO A 333 13.55 47.40 -34.82
CA PRO A 333 14.26 46.57 -35.81
C PRO A 333 15.32 45.61 -35.26
N GLU A 334 15.86 44.78 -36.16
CA GLU A 334 16.99 43.89 -36.05
C GLU A 334 18.27 44.56 -35.53
N THR A 335 19.06 43.86 -34.73
CA THR A 335 20.52 43.85 -34.82
C THR A 335 21.14 42.51 -34.43
N LYS A 336 21.93 41.99 -35.31
CA LYS A 336 22.88 40.87 -35.19
C LYS A 336 23.88 41.12 -34.05
N TRP A 337 24.21 40.06 -33.31
CA TRP A 337 25.60 39.51 -33.15
C TRP A 337 25.49 38.12 -32.55
#